data_fad4e07cf340a2d0912a94fd677166d7
#
_entry.id   fad4e07cf340a2d0912a94fd677166d7
#
_cell.length_a   1.000
_cell.length_b   1.000
_cell.length_c   1.000
_cell.angle_alpha   90.00
_cell.angle_beta   90.00
_cell.angle_gamma   90.00
#
_symmetry.space_group_name_H-M   'P 1'
#
loop_
_entity.id
_entity.type
_entity.pdbx_description
1 polymer ?
#
loop_
_entity_poly.entity_id
_entity_poly.type
_entity_poly.pdbx_seq_one_letter_code
_entity_poly.pdbx_strand_id
1 'polypeptide(L)'
;MIDLLQQQRDREADRENYRHYEREAFLEDCATDARIALRGIILGALHGPKQKTFPGYFSNQCPRTYAPKPSYATRFWKAKGLLPDLINVFDVIERRARRYYESSFEITGVARLADSRKAESLQPDTPGTRFTWVITSPPYYGMRTYIPDQWLRHWFVGGAETVEYTRLDQLVLASPDDFAADLRQVWRNAEKVCSGDAKMVIRFGGISDRRTDPLELIKRSLNDSGWGITAIQEAGTANEGKRQADTFLLAKSKPMIEYDIWAMRA
;
A
#
# COMPACT_ATOMS: atom_id res chain seq x y z
N MET A 1 2.21 29.03 -32.56
CA MET A 1 2.91 28.79 -31.27
C MET A 1 2.27 29.54 -30.12
N ILE A 2 1.89 30.81 -30.28
CA ILE A 2 1.18 31.61 -29.27
C ILE A 2 -0.24 31.03 -29.05
N ASP A 3 -0.96 30.67 -30.10
CA ASP A 3 -2.32 30.06 -29.99
C ASP A 3 -2.33 28.69 -29.30
N LEU A 4 -1.28 27.89 -29.46
CA LEU A 4 -1.14 26.61 -28.75
C LEU A 4 -0.91 26.80 -27.24
N LEU A 5 -0.16 27.84 -26.87
CA LEU A 5 0.07 28.19 -25.46
C LEU A 5 -1.17 28.79 -24.81
N GLN A 6 -1.98 29.54 -25.58
CA GLN A 6 -3.24 30.08 -25.11
C GLN A 6 -4.26 28.96 -24.91
N GLN A 7 -4.40 28.08 -25.89
CA GLN A 7 -5.25 26.87 -25.76
C GLN A 7 -4.82 25.95 -24.61
N GLN A 8 -3.52 25.91 -24.28
CA GLN A 8 -3.04 25.18 -23.12
C GLN A 8 -3.42 25.86 -21.79
N ARG A 9 -3.33 27.20 -21.73
CA ARG A 9 -3.77 27.97 -20.56
C ARG A 9 -5.29 27.89 -20.34
N ASP A 10 -6.06 27.98 -21.40
CA ASP A 10 -7.52 27.86 -21.32
C ASP A 10 -7.94 26.45 -20.89
N ARG A 11 -7.20 25.43 -21.36
CA ARG A 11 -7.37 24.04 -20.88
C ARG A 11 -6.90 23.84 -19.42
N GLU A 12 -5.97 24.62 -18.93
CA GLU A 12 -5.52 24.56 -17.53
C GLU A 12 -6.52 25.28 -16.60
N ALA A 13 -7.10 26.38 -17.01
CA ALA A 13 -8.16 27.07 -16.28
C ALA A 13 -9.48 26.26 -16.27
N ASP A 14 -9.84 25.65 -17.39
CA ASP A 14 -10.95 24.71 -17.44
C ASP A 14 -10.69 23.43 -16.62
N ARG A 15 -9.44 22.98 -16.54
CA ARG A 15 -9.04 21.84 -15.71
C ARG A 15 -9.17 22.12 -14.22
N GLU A 16 -8.93 23.33 -13.75
CA GLU A 16 -9.10 23.68 -12.33
C GLU A 16 -10.60 23.69 -11.94
N ASN A 17 -11.48 24.21 -12.78
CA ASN A 17 -12.93 24.13 -12.60
C ASN A 17 -13.45 22.68 -12.77
N TYR A 18 -12.94 21.94 -13.76
CA TYR A 18 -13.30 20.53 -14.00
C TYR A 18 -12.83 19.64 -12.83
N ARG A 19 -11.64 19.89 -12.28
CA ARG A 19 -11.09 19.15 -11.12
C ARG A 19 -11.94 19.33 -9.85
N HIS A 20 -12.55 20.49 -9.63
CA HIS A 20 -13.43 20.69 -8.47
C HIS A 20 -14.76 19.96 -8.63
N TYR A 21 -15.31 19.95 -9.81
CA TYR A 21 -16.59 19.31 -10.14
C TYR A 21 -16.47 17.77 -10.19
N GLU A 22 -15.41 17.24 -10.80
CA GLU A 22 -15.13 15.80 -10.82
C GLU A 22 -14.71 15.23 -9.47
N ARG A 23 -14.10 16.03 -8.62
CA ARG A 23 -13.64 15.59 -7.29
C ARG A 23 -14.82 15.26 -6.38
N GLU A 24 -15.86 16.07 -6.37
CA GLU A 24 -17.07 15.81 -5.59
C GLU A 24 -17.90 14.68 -6.24
N ALA A 25 -18.15 14.74 -7.54
CA ALA A 25 -18.86 13.68 -8.26
C ALA A 25 -18.14 12.32 -8.21
N PHE A 26 -16.79 12.30 -8.27
CA PHE A 26 -16.02 11.06 -8.22
C PHE A 26 -16.04 10.41 -6.84
N LEU A 27 -16.18 11.18 -5.77
CA LEU A 27 -16.28 10.65 -4.39
C LEU A 27 -17.71 10.26 -4.03
N GLU A 28 -18.72 11.02 -4.50
CA GLU A 28 -20.13 10.80 -4.17
C GLU A 28 -20.80 9.68 -4.99
N ASP A 29 -20.39 9.44 -6.23
CA ASP A 29 -21.12 8.59 -7.17
C ASP A 29 -20.55 7.16 -7.33
N CYS A 30 -19.84 6.61 -6.33
CA CYS A 30 -19.54 5.18 -6.28
C CYS A 30 -20.67 4.38 -5.64
N ALA A 31 -21.88 4.56 -6.17
CA ALA A 31 -23.09 3.99 -5.61
C ALA A 31 -23.29 2.50 -5.93
N THR A 32 -22.46 1.87 -6.77
CA THR A 32 -22.59 0.45 -7.12
C THR A 32 -21.33 -0.34 -6.90
N ASP A 33 -21.45 -1.60 -6.50
CA ASP A 33 -20.32 -2.52 -6.33
C ASP A 33 -19.45 -2.61 -7.58
N ALA A 34 -20.06 -2.56 -8.77
CA ALA A 34 -19.33 -2.58 -10.04
C ALA A 34 -18.41 -1.35 -10.20
N ARG A 35 -18.86 -0.16 -9.80
CA ARG A 35 -18.05 1.06 -9.85
C ARG A 35 -16.93 1.03 -8.81
N ILE A 36 -17.20 0.53 -7.61
CA ILE A 36 -16.18 0.32 -6.56
C ILE A 36 -15.12 -0.66 -7.07
N ALA A 37 -15.54 -1.78 -7.64
CA ALA A 37 -14.65 -2.77 -8.22
C ALA A 37 -13.79 -2.20 -9.36
N LEU A 38 -14.40 -1.47 -10.29
CA LEU A 38 -13.70 -0.80 -11.39
C LEU A 38 -12.67 0.21 -10.87
N ARG A 39 -13.03 1.02 -9.86
CA ARG A 39 -12.11 1.95 -9.21
C ARG A 39 -10.91 1.21 -8.60
N GLY A 40 -11.13 0.11 -7.90
CA GLY A 40 -10.08 -0.73 -7.34
C GLY A 40 -9.13 -1.28 -8.42
N ILE A 41 -9.67 -1.75 -9.56
CA ILE A 41 -8.90 -2.21 -10.72
C ILE A 41 -8.04 -1.07 -11.28
N ILE A 42 -8.63 0.09 -11.51
CA ILE A 42 -7.94 1.28 -12.05
C ILE A 42 -6.80 1.69 -11.12
N LEU A 43 -7.07 1.86 -9.82
CA LEU A 43 -6.04 2.23 -8.83
C LEU A 43 -4.87 1.23 -8.81
N GLY A 44 -5.17 -0.06 -8.93
CA GLY A 44 -4.15 -1.10 -9.03
C GLY A 44 -3.37 -1.05 -10.35
N ALA A 45 -3.95 -0.51 -11.43
CA ALA A 45 -3.36 -0.44 -12.76
C ALA A 45 -2.62 0.85 -13.07
N LEU A 46 -2.77 1.92 -12.28
CA LEU A 46 -2.22 3.25 -12.58
C LEU A 46 -0.73 3.24 -12.87
N HIS A 47 0.07 2.53 -12.10
CA HIS A 47 1.51 2.57 -12.19
C HIS A 47 2.14 1.26 -11.74
N GLY A 48 3.13 0.78 -12.49
CA GLY A 48 3.84 -0.45 -12.15
C GLY A 48 5.01 -0.77 -13.08
N PRO A 49 5.65 -1.92 -12.89
CA PRO A 49 6.80 -2.32 -13.68
C PRO A 49 6.44 -2.54 -15.15
N LYS A 50 7.34 -2.14 -16.05
CA LYS A 50 7.19 -2.41 -17.48
C LYS A 50 7.24 -3.91 -17.73
N GLN A 51 6.23 -4.45 -18.39
CA GLN A 51 6.16 -5.84 -18.79
C GLN A 51 6.71 -6.03 -20.20
N LYS A 52 7.29 -7.20 -20.48
CA LYS A 52 7.96 -7.46 -21.79
C LYS A 52 6.97 -7.75 -22.91
N THR A 53 5.88 -8.42 -22.62
CA THR A 53 4.99 -8.98 -23.63
C THR A 53 3.75 -8.10 -23.91
N PHE A 54 3.20 -7.48 -22.88
CA PHE A 54 2.01 -6.63 -23.01
C PHE A 54 1.95 -5.62 -21.86
N PRO A 55 1.29 -4.48 -22.05
CA PRO A 55 1.12 -3.51 -20.98
C PRO A 55 0.28 -4.07 -19.83
N GLY A 56 0.84 -4.12 -18.62
CA GLY A 56 0.13 -4.53 -17.40
C GLY A 56 -0.36 -3.36 -16.56
N TYR A 57 0.05 -2.14 -16.91
CA TYR A 57 -0.24 -0.91 -16.20
C TYR A 57 -0.39 0.25 -17.18
N PHE A 58 -1.13 1.29 -16.76
CA PHE A 58 -1.32 2.50 -17.58
C PHE A 58 -0.05 3.34 -17.68
N SER A 59 0.82 3.28 -16.69
CA SER A 59 2.14 3.90 -16.72
C SER A 59 3.20 3.00 -16.11
N ASN A 60 4.45 3.22 -16.49
CA ASN A 60 5.56 2.39 -16.05
C ASN A 60 6.46 3.12 -15.07
N GLN A 61 6.98 2.36 -14.10
CA GLN A 61 7.96 2.85 -13.15
C GLN A 61 9.26 3.27 -13.87
N CYS A 62 9.81 4.38 -13.40
CA CYS A 62 11.19 4.71 -13.76
C CYS A 62 12.14 3.73 -13.08
N PRO A 63 13.24 3.33 -13.75
CA PRO A 63 14.29 2.56 -13.11
C PRO A 63 14.74 3.21 -11.80
N ARG A 64 14.99 2.41 -10.78
CA ARG A 64 15.43 2.82 -9.45
C ARG A 64 14.43 3.64 -8.61
N THR A 65 13.17 3.73 -9.03
CA THR A 65 12.13 4.33 -8.19
C THR A 65 10.91 3.44 -8.16
N TYR A 66 10.42 3.14 -6.97
CA TYR A 66 9.13 2.48 -6.77
C TYR A 66 8.03 3.50 -6.63
N ALA A 67 8.35 4.58 -5.92
CA ALA A 67 7.45 5.67 -5.77
C ALA A 67 7.41 6.47 -7.08
N PRO A 68 6.24 6.83 -7.56
CA PRO A 68 6.11 7.85 -8.56
C PRO A 68 6.52 9.17 -7.94
N LYS A 69 7.83 9.43 -7.89
CA LYS A 69 8.38 10.75 -7.53
C LYS A 69 8.28 11.64 -8.76
N PRO A 70 7.24 12.46 -8.91
CA PRO A 70 6.93 13.11 -10.19
C PRO A 70 8.08 13.96 -10.69
N SER A 71 8.75 14.71 -9.83
CA SER A 71 9.91 15.53 -10.20
C SER A 71 11.11 14.71 -10.68
N TYR A 72 11.35 13.55 -10.10
CA TYR A 72 12.41 12.65 -10.56
C TYR A 72 12.01 11.94 -11.85
N ALA A 73 10.81 11.42 -11.92
CA ALA A 73 10.31 10.68 -13.06
C ALA A 73 10.33 11.54 -14.32
N THR A 74 9.81 12.76 -14.27
CA THR A 74 9.78 13.67 -15.41
C THR A 74 11.21 14.07 -15.88
N ARG A 75 12.13 14.35 -14.96
CA ARG A 75 13.53 14.63 -15.30
C ARG A 75 14.21 13.42 -15.95
N PHE A 76 14.01 12.23 -15.39
CA PHE A 76 14.56 10.99 -15.92
C PHE A 76 14.06 10.70 -17.34
N TRP A 77 12.73 10.81 -17.55
CA TRP A 77 12.12 10.57 -18.85
C TRP A 77 12.62 11.57 -19.90
N LYS A 78 12.67 12.87 -19.56
CA LYS A 78 13.22 13.91 -20.44
C LYS A 78 14.69 13.66 -20.77
N ALA A 79 15.51 13.36 -19.78
CA ALA A 79 16.95 13.13 -19.98
C ALA A 79 17.25 11.89 -20.84
N LYS A 80 16.32 10.92 -20.89
CA LYS A 80 16.46 9.69 -21.66
C LYS A 80 15.67 9.69 -22.97
N GLY A 81 14.98 10.79 -23.31
CA GLY A 81 14.12 10.86 -24.48
C GLY A 81 12.99 9.83 -24.48
N LEU A 82 12.53 9.41 -23.30
CA LEU A 82 11.47 8.41 -23.17
C LEU A 82 10.12 9.03 -23.43
N LEU A 83 9.28 8.29 -24.15
CA LEU A 83 7.87 8.62 -24.39
C LEU A 83 6.99 7.55 -23.73
N PRO A 84 5.77 7.91 -23.30
CA PRO A 84 4.79 6.94 -22.83
C PRO A 84 4.44 5.94 -23.93
N ASP A 85 4.34 4.66 -23.56
CA ASP A 85 3.79 3.66 -24.46
C ASP A 85 2.31 3.97 -24.76
N LEU A 86 1.87 3.75 -26.01
CA LEU A 86 0.45 3.81 -26.34
C LEU A 86 -0.24 2.56 -25.77
N ILE A 87 -1.12 2.76 -24.80
CA ILE A 87 -1.75 1.67 -24.05
C ILE A 87 -3.26 1.73 -24.26
N ASN A 88 -3.85 0.61 -24.65
CA ASN A 88 -5.30 0.45 -24.58
C ASN A 88 -5.69 0.20 -23.10
N VAL A 89 -6.31 1.21 -22.51
CA VAL A 89 -6.74 1.20 -21.11
C VAL A 89 -7.76 0.09 -20.84
N PHE A 90 -8.67 -0.15 -21.78
CA PHE A 90 -9.70 -1.19 -21.64
C PHE A 90 -9.11 -2.59 -21.61
N ASP A 91 -8.10 -2.89 -22.43
CA ASP A 91 -7.44 -4.20 -22.41
C ASP A 91 -6.73 -4.47 -21.06
N VAL A 92 -6.16 -3.42 -20.46
CA VAL A 92 -5.54 -3.54 -19.13
C VAL A 92 -6.59 -3.80 -18.06
N ILE A 93 -7.69 -3.06 -18.09
CA ILE A 93 -8.81 -3.20 -17.14
C ILE A 93 -9.43 -4.60 -17.26
N GLU A 94 -9.79 -5.03 -18.47
CA GLU A 94 -10.42 -6.32 -18.71
C GLU A 94 -9.56 -7.48 -18.21
N ARG A 95 -8.27 -7.47 -18.52
CA ARG A 95 -7.33 -8.51 -18.10
C ARG A 95 -7.20 -8.60 -16.59
N ARG A 96 -7.21 -7.44 -15.89
CA ARG A 96 -7.20 -7.40 -14.44
C ARG A 96 -8.53 -7.84 -13.83
N ALA A 97 -9.64 -7.43 -14.43
CA ALA A 97 -10.97 -7.85 -14.00
C ALA A 97 -11.11 -9.37 -14.09
N ARG A 98 -10.73 -9.97 -15.21
CA ARG A 98 -10.72 -11.43 -15.37
C ARG A 98 -9.92 -12.10 -14.26
N ARG A 99 -8.68 -11.66 -14.01
CA ARG A 99 -7.83 -12.23 -12.96
C ARG A 99 -8.43 -12.18 -11.56
N TYR A 100 -9.18 -11.11 -11.23
CA TYR A 100 -9.73 -10.93 -9.89
C TYR A 100 -11.12 -11.56 -9.72
N TYR A 101 -11.89 -11.69 -10.80
CA TYR A 101 -13.29 -12.11 -10.75
C TYR A 101 -13.58 -13.44 -11.45
N GLU A 102 -12.59 -14.12 -12.04
CA GLU A 102 -12.77 -15.48 -12.59
C GLU A 102 -13.11 -16.52 -11.51
N SER A 103 -12.67 -16.27 -10.28
CA SER A 103 -12.97 -17.13 -9.13
C SER A 103 -13.91 -16.36 -8.21
N SER A 104 -15.21 -16.52 -8.33
CA SER A 104 -16.17 -15.97 -7.39
C SER A 104 -16.17 -16.85 -6.12
N PHE A 105 -15.64 -16.33 -5.04
CA PHE A 105 -15.87 -16.90 -3.72
C PHE A 105 -17.03 -16.11 -3.10
N GLU A 106 -18.03 -16.81 -2.59
CA GLU A 106 -19.09 -16.21 -1.76
C GLU A 106 -18.52 -15.87 -0.36
N ILE A 107 -17.55 -14.96 -0.34
CA ILE A 107 -16.95 -14.48 0.90
C ILE A 107 -17.51 -13.09 1.18
N THR A 108 -18.14 -12.95 2.32
CA THR A 108 -18.52 -11.64 2.84
C THR A 108 -17.39 -11.09 3.70
N GLY A 109 -17.04 -9.83 3.48
CA GLY A 109 -16.01 -9.14 4.24
C GLY A 109 -16.26 -7.64 4.30
N VAL A 110 -15.66 -6.97 5.28
CA VAL A 110 -15.75 -5.52 5.46
C VAL A 110 -14.37 -4.92 5.40
N ALA A 111 -14.23 -3.84 4.62
CA ALA A 111 -13.02 -3.03 4.59
C ALA A 111 -13.30 -1.69 5.28
N ARG A 112 -12.43 -1.31 6.22
CA ARG A 112 -12.53 -0.04 6.94
C ARG A 112 -11.24 0.76 6.81
N LEU A 113 -11.36 2.04 6.53
CA LEU A 113 -10.26 2.98 6.66
C LEU A 113 -10.24 3.50 8.10
N ALA A 114 -9.30 3.01 8.91
CA ALA A 114 -9.24 3.37 10.33
C ALA A 114 -7.82 3.19 10.88
N ASP A 115 -7.56 3.84 12.02
CA ASP A 115 -6.32 3.66 12.78
C ASP A 115 -6.48 2.45 13.71
N SER A 116 -5.75 1.37 13.45
CA SER A 116 -5.80 0.12 14.22
C SER A 116 -5.34 0.27 15.68
N ARG A 117 -4.68 1.38 16.05
CA ARG A 117 -4.36 1.71 17.43
C ARG A 117 -5.59 2.12 18.24
N LYS A 118 -6.69 2.44 17.59
CA LYS A 118 -7.98 2.74 18.21
C LYS A 118 -8.82 1.48 18.30
N ALA A 119 -9.32 1.18 19.50
CA ALA A 119 -10.03 -0.08 19.76
C ALA A 119 -11.32 -0.25 18.94
N GLU A 120 -12.03 0.85 18.68
CA GLU A 120 -13.24 0.87 17.85
C GLU A 120 -13.01 0.47 16.40
N SER A 121 -11.77 0.60 15.90
CA SER A 121 -11.43 0.30 14.51
C SER A 121 -11.51 -1.18 14.15
N LEU A 122 -11.36 -2.07 15.12
CA LEU A 122 -11.30 -3.52 14.93
C LEU A 122 -12.59 -4.24 15.34
N GLN A 123 -13.63 -3.51 15.78
CA GLN A 123 -14.87 -4.14 16.21
C GLN A 123 -15.56 -4.91 15.06
N PRO A 124 -16.04 -6.12 15.29
CA PRO A 124 -16.83 -6.85 14.31
C PRO A 124 -18.18 -6.12 14.08
N ASP A 125 -18.70 -6.23 12.85
CA ASP A 125 -19.98 -5.61 12.48
C ASP A 125 -21.18 -6.29 13.15
N THR A 126 -21.05 -7.59 13.43
CA THR A 126 -22.09 -8.37 14.10
C THR A 126 -21.74 -8.51 15.58
N PRO A 127 -22.59 -8.01 16.48
CA PRO A 127 -22.40 -8.19 17.92
C PRO A 127 -22.22 -9.66 18.33
N GLY A 128 -21.27 -9.92 19.22
CA GLY A 128 -20.96 -11.28 19.69
C GLY A 128 -20.05 -12.10 18.78
N THR A 129 -19.77 -11.63 17.55
CA THR A 129 -18.77 -12.26 16.69
C THR A 129 -17.37 -12.08 17.26
N ARG A 130 -16.53 -13.13 17.13
CA ARG A 130 -15.12 -13.11 17.49
C ARG A 130 -14.29 -13.55 16.30
N PHE A 131 -13.16 -12.89 16.09
CA PHE A 131 -12.22 -13.29 15.06
C PHE A 131 -11.36 -14.47 15.55
N THR A 132 -11.09 -15.41 14.66
CA THR A 132 -10.25 -16.59 14.95
C THR A 132 -8.86 -16.45 14.39
N TRP A 133 -8.65 -15.49 13.50
CA TRP A 133 -7.35 -15.23 12.87
C TRP A 133 -7.04 -13.74 12.79
N VAL A 134 -5.76 -13.42 13.01
CA VAL A 134 -5.15 -12.13 12.68
C VAL A 134 -4.02 -12.40 11.70
N ILE A 135 -4.12 -11.88 10.48
CA ILE A 135 -3.09 -12.02 9.45
C ILE A 135 -2.67 -10.62 9.03
N THR A 136 -1.39 -10.28 9.19
CA THR A 136 -0.93 -8.92 8.95
C THR A 136 0.52 -8.85 8.49
N SER A 137 0.84 -7.77 7.77
CA SER A 137 2.19 -7.34 7.44
C SER A 137 2.28 -5.84 7.73
N PRO A 138 2.64 -5.44 8.95
CA PRO A 138 2.72 -4.04 9.32
C PRO A 138 3.85 -3.34 8.55
N PRO A 139 3.82 -1.99 8.46
CA PRO A 139 4.90 -1.24 7.83
C PRO A 139 6.25 -1.55 8.46
N TYR A 140 7.31 -1.65 7.66
CA TYR A 140 8.65 -1.88 8.19
C TYR A 140 9.18 -0.64 8.89
N TYR A 141 9.82 -0.83 10.03
CA TYR A 141 10.38 0.26 10.80
C TYR A 141 11.36 1.10 9.98
N GLY A 142 11.15 2.41 9.99
CA GLY A 142 11.98 3.38 9.28
C GLY A 142 11.72 3.50 7.77
N MET A 143 10.80 2.75 7.20
CA MET A 143 10.42 2.89 5.80
C MET A 143 9.52 4.11 5.59
N ARG A 144 10.11 5.17 5.00
CA ARG A 144 9.45 6.46 4.77
C ARG A 144 8.79 6.59 3.40
N THR A 145 8.79 5.51 2.62
CA THR A 145 8.33 5.57 1.22
C THR A 145 6.88 5.18 1.03
N TYR A 146 6.20 4.65 2.05
CA TYR A 146 4.81 4.19 1.93
C TYR A 146 3.85 5.28 1.43
N ILE A 147 3.94 6.50 1.98
CA ILE A 147 3.09 7.61 1.51
C ILE A 147 3.49 8.06 0.11
N PRO A 148 4.77 8.38 -0.17
CA PRO A 148 5.20 8.71 -1.53
C PRO A 148 4.87 7.64 -2.56
N ASP A 149 4.93 6.36 -2.19
CA ASP A 149 4.61 5.23 -3.07
C ASP A 149 3.13 5.19 -3.46
N GLN A 150 2.25 5.70 -2.61
CA GLN A 150 0.82 5.77 -2.86
C GLN A 150 0.37 7.12 -3.44
N TRP A 151 1.27 8.09 -3.58
CA TRP A 151 0.92 9.44 -4.01
C TRP A 151 0.08 9.48 -5.30
N LEU A 152 0.45 8.73 -6.35
CA LEU A 152 -0.27 8.73 -7.62
C LEU A 152 -1.72 8.23 -7.46
N ARG A 153 -1.92 7.21 -6.61
CA ARG A 153 -3.26 6.68 -6.31
C ARG A 153 -4.08 7.68 -5.50
N HIS A 154 -3.44 8.29 -4.51
CA HIS A 154 -4.07 9.30 -3.68
C HIS A 154 -4.45 10.54 -4.50
N TRP A 155 -3.53 11.02 -5.34
CA TRP A 155 -3.80 12.11 -6.27
C TRP A 155 -4.94 11.78 -7.23
N PHE A 156 -4.97 10.59 -7.80
CA PHE A 156 -6.01 10.15 -8.74
C PHE A 156 -7.41 10.19 -8.12
N VAL A 157 -7.55 9.92 -6.83
CA VAL A 157 -8.81 10.03 -6.09
C VAL A 157 -9.04 11.41 -5.45
N GLY A 158 -8.36 12.44 -5.93
CA GLY A 158 -8.55 13.82 -5.50
C GLY A 158 -7.67 14.28 -4.34
N GLY A 159 -6.60 13.54 -4.01
CA GLY A 159 -5.60 13.94 -3.03
C GLY A 159 -4.66 15.05 -3.51
N ALA A 160 -3.70 15.43 -2.66
CA ALA A 160 -2.78 16.53 -2.90
C ALA A 160 -1.93 16.35 -4.17
N GLU A 161 -1.67 17.44 -4.89
CA GLU A 161 -0.81 17.47 -6.07
C GLU A 161 0.68 17.25 -5.74
N THR A 162 1.07 17.62 -4.52
CA THR A 162 2.43 17.46 -4.02
C THR A 162 2.59 16.16 -3.25
N VAL A 163 3.78 15.57 -3.34
CA VAL A 163 4.11 14.37 -2.58
C VAL A 163 4.28 14.72 -1.11
N GLU A 164 3.45 14.16 -0.27
CA GLU A 164 3.59 14.22 1.19
C GLU A 164 4.51 13.11 1.66
N TYR A 165 5.36 13.37 2.65
CA TYR A 165 6.31 12.39 3.20
C TYR A 165 5.96 11.96 4.62
N THR A 166 5.07 12.68 5.29
CA THR A 166 4.65 12.40 6.67
C THR A 166 3.16 12.65 6.83
N ARG A 167 2.51 11.82 7.64
CA ARG A 167 1.12 12.01 8.07
C ARG A 167 1.01 11.71 9.57
N LEU A 168 0.11 12.40 10.25
CA LEU A 168 -0.08 12.27 11.71
C LEU A 168 -0.70 10.93 12.13
N ASP A 169 -1.40 10.27 11.22
CA ASP A 169 -2.11 9.01 11.42
C ASP A 169 -1.25 7.76 11.14
N GLN A 170 0.06 7.92 11.04
CA GLN A 170 1.00 6.81 10.84
C GLN A 170 1.62 6.29 12.15
N LEU A 171 2.15 5.06 12.09
CA LEU A 171 3.04 4.54 13.13
C LEU A 171 4.27 5.43 13.29
N VAL A 172 4.76 5.58 14.51
CA VAL A 172 5.98 6.34 14.78
C VAL A 172 7.20 5.60 14.22
N LEU A 173 7.79 6.14 13.15
CA LEU A 173 8.92 5.52 12.46
C LEU A 173 10.28 6.08 12.92
N ALA A 174 10.30 7.01 13.88
CA ALA A 174 11.52 7.68 14.34
C ALA A 174 12.21 6.94 15.48
N SER A 175 11.45 6.28 16.35
CA SER A 175 11.92 5.56 17.54
C SER A 175 11.50 4.08 17.48
N PRO A 176 12.42 3.12 17.67
CA PRO A 176 12.07 1.70 17.75
C PRO A 176 11.12 1.39 18.90
N ASP A 177 11.28 2.08 20.02
CA ASP A 177 10.48 1.86 21.22
C ASP A 177 9.05 2.33 21.04
N ASP A 178 8.85 3.53 20.47
CA ASP A 178 7.54 4.06 20.17
C ASP A 178 6.85 3.23 19.09
N PHE A 179 7.59 2.78 18.08
CA PHE A 179 7.06 1.88 17.06
C PHE A 179 6.58 0.55 17.65
N ALA A 180 7.37 -0.06 18.56
CA ALA A 180 6.96 -1.28 19.25
C ALA A 180 5.76 -1.04 20.17
N ALA A 181 5.67 0.11 20.82
CA ALA A 181 4.53 0.49 21.65
C ALA A 181 3.24 0.69 20.82
N ASP A 182 3.34 1.36 19.67
CA ASP A 182 2.23 1.51 18.73
C ASP A 182 1.70 0.15 18.25
N LEU A 183 2.60 -0.76 17.83
CA LEU A 183 2.20 -2.12 17.44
C LEU A 183 1.60 -2.90 18.60
N ARG A 184 2.15 -2.79 19.80
CA ARG A 184 1.57 -3.42 21.00
C ARG A 184 0.14 -2.98 21.24
N GLN A 185 -0.14 -1.71 21.01
CA GLN A 185 -1.51 -1.21 21.13
C GLN A 185 -2.44 -1.85 20.07
N VAL A 186 -1.96 -2.04 18.84
CA VAL A 186 -2.71 -2.75 17.79
C VAL A 186 -2.99 -4.19 18.22
N TRP A 187 -1.98 -4.89 18.75
CA TRP A 187 -2.13 -6.29 19.18
C TRP A 187 -3.11 -6.44 20.35
N ARG A 188 -3.05 -5.54 21.32
CA ARG A 188 -4.02 -5.49 22.43
C ARG A 188 -5.46 -5.25 21.94
N ASN A 189 -5.63 -4.39 20.94
CA ASN A 189 -6.96 -4.15 20.38
C ASN A 189 -7.45 -5.37 19.59
N ALA A 190 -6.58 -6.03 18.84
CA ALA A 190 -6.92 -7.28 18.14
C ALA A 190 -7.28 -8.41 19.15
N GLU A 191 -6.54 -8.53 20.25
CA GLU A 191 -6.82 -9.51 21.31
C GLU A 191 -8.24 -9.39 21.84
N LYS A 192 -8.73 -8.18 22.11
CA LYS A 192 -10.06 -7.93 22.67
C LYS A 192 -11.21 -8.41 21.79
N VAL A 193 -11.00 -8.48 20.47
CA VAL A 193 -12.04 -8.85 19.50
C VAL A 193 -11.89 -10.28 18.97
N CYS A 194 -10.85 -11.00 19.41
CA CYS A 194 -10.57 -12.36 19.00
C CYS A 194 -11.10 -13.41 19.99
N SER A 195 -11.36 -14.64 19.52
CA SER A 195 -11.67 -15.80 20.35
C SER A 195 -10.48 -16.24 21.22
N GLY A 196 -10.72 -17.03 22.26
CA GLY A 196 -9.66 -17.48 23.17
C GLY A 196 -8.62 -18.41 22.51
N ASP A 197 -8.97 -19.05 21.41
CA ASP A 197 -8.11 -19.94 20.59
C ASP A 197 -7.57 -19.28 19.32
N ALA A 198 -7.73 -17.97 19.21
CA ALA A 198 -7.33 -17.23 18.01
C ALA A 198 -5.83 -17.33 17.73
N LYS A 199 -5.50 -17.35 16.45
CA LYS A 199 -4.14 -17.42 15.92
C LYS A 199 -3.76 -16.11 15.25
N MET A 200 -2.48 -15.75 15.32
CA MET A 200 -1.92 -14.58 14.65
C MET A 200 -0.70 -14.98 13.82
N VAL A 201 -0.62 -14.42 12.61
CA VAL A 201 0.58 -14.48 11.77
C VAL A 201 0.99 -13.07 11.40
N ILE A 202 2.21 -12.71 11.73
CA ILE A 202 2.81 -11.42 11.39
C ILE A 202 3.96 -11.68 10.42
N ARG A 203 3.85 -11.20 9.17
CA ARG A 203 5.01 -11.13 8.28
C ARG A 203 5.72 -9.81 8.48
N PHE A 204 6.98 -9.87 8.87
CA PHE A 204 7.77 -8.69 9.15
C PHE A 204 9.22 -8.85 8.73
N GLY A 205 9.80 -7.77 8.23
CA GLY A 205 11.20 -7.68 7.84
C GLY A 205 11.80 -6.33 8.20
N GLY A 206 13.04 -6.13 7.81
CA GLY A 206 13.76 -4.90 8.08
C GLY A 206 14.27 -4.21 6.82
N ILE A 207 14.86 -3.05 7.05
CA ILE A 207 15.60 -2.26 6.06
C ILE A 207 17.05 -2.28 6.46
N SER A 208 17.94 -2.66 5.54
CA SER A 208 19.36 -2.87 5.81
C SER A 208 20.15 -1.64 6.27
N ASP A 209 19.62 -0.43 6.03
CA ASP A 209 20.21 0.83 6.50
C ASP A 209 19.81 1.17 7.94
N ARG A 210 18.96 0.35 8.58
CA ARG A 210 18.56 0.48 9.98
C ARG A 210 19.26 -0.57 10.84
N ARG A 211 19.82 -0.12 11.95
CA ARG A 211 20.53 -1.00 12.91
C ARG A 211 19.60 -1.79 13.83
N THR A 212 18.29 -1.63 13.67
CA THR A 212 17.30 -2.31 14.53
C THR A 212 17.01 -3.70 13.95
N ASP A 213 17.15 -4.73 14.76
CA ASP A 213 16.75 -6.08 14.43
C ASP A 213 15.20 -6.16 14.32
N PRO A 214 14.65 -6.50 13.15
CA PRO A 214 13.21 -6.57 12.96
C PRO A 214 12.55 -7.64 13.83
N LEU A 215 13.21 -8.77 14.06
CA LEU A 215 12.66 -9.84 14.88
C LEU A 215 12.54 -9.42 16.34
N GLU A 216 13.59 -8.80 16.89
CA GLU A 216 13.55 -8.27 18.26
C GLU A 216 12.51 -7.16 18.42
N LEU A 217 12.32 -6.34 17.40
CA LEU A 217 11.31 -5.28 17.40
C LEU A 217 9.88 -5.85 17.51
N ILE A 218 9.57 -6.89 16.73
CA ILE A 218 8.26 -7.56 16.81
C ILE A 218 8.09 -8.30 18.14
N LYS A 219 9.11 -9.03 18.63
CA LYS A 219 9.06 -9.67 19.95
C LYS A 219 8.73 -8.65 21.04
N ARG A 220 9.41 -7.50 21.05
CA ARG A 220 9.12 -6.41 22.00
C ARG A 220 7.70 -5.86 21.87
N SER A 221 7.16 -5.79 20.65
CA SER A 221 5.79 -5.33 20.44
C SER A 221 4.74 -6.34 20.93
N LEU A 222 5.07 -7.62 20.97
CA LEU A 222 4.18 -8.68 21.45
C LEU A 222 4.22 -8.85 22.99
N ASN A 223 5.24 -8.34 23.67
CA ASN A 223 5.28 -8.36 25.12
C ASN A 223 4.06 -7.65 25.72
N ASP A 224 3.39 -8.27 26.69
CA ASP A 224 2.17 -7.73 27.34
C ASP A 224 1.05 -7.36 26.39
N SER A 225 0.95 -8.03 25.24
CA SER A 225 -0.07 -7.76 24.21
C SER A 225 -1.26 -8.71 24.25
N GLY A 226 -1.21 -9.76 25.09
CA GLY A 226 -2.18 -10.86 25.10
C GLY A 226 -1.91 -11.94 24.03
N TRP A 227 -0.76 -11.89 23.35
CA TRP A 227 -0.36 -12.87 22.34
C TRP A 227 0.98 -13.51 22.72
N GLY A 228 1.03 -14.85 22.74
CA GLY A 228 2.24 -15.64 22.96
C GLY A 228 2.81 -16.18 21.65
N ILE A 229 4.10 -15.95 21.39
CA ILE A 229 4.76 -16.47 20.18
C ILE A 229 4.86 -18.00 20.28
N THR A 230 4.43 -18.69 19.24
CA THR A 230 4.46 -20.16 19.13
C THR A 230 5.51 -20.67 18.15
N ALA A 231 5.78 -19.92 17.07
CA ALA A 231 6.81 -20.26 16.10
C ALA A 231 7.32 -19.01 15.38
N ILE A 232 8.54 -19.11 14.87
CA ILE A 232 9.17 -18.12 14.00
C ILE A 232 9.77 -18.87 12.82
N GLN A 233 9.44 -18.46 11.60
CA GLN A 233 9.93 -19.06 10.37
C GLN A 233 10.54 -17.99 9.48
N GLU A 234 11.65 -18.29 8.83
CA GLU A 234 12.20 -17.45 7.78
C GLU A 234 11.30 -17.54 6.55
N ALA A 235 10.86 -16.41 6.05
CA ALA A 235 9.98 -16.30 4.88
C ALA A 235 10.74 -15.90 3.60
N GLY A 236 12.06 -16.05 3.62
CA GLY A 236 12.95 -15.64 2.54
C GLY A 236 13.29 -14.16 2.61
N THR A 237 13.69 -13.59 1.49
CA THR A 237 13.97 -12.16 1.37
C THR A 237 12.87 -11.46 0.60
N ALA A 238 12.65 -10.18 0.86
CA ALA A 238 11.67 -9.35 0.14
C ALA A 238 11.85 -9.37 -1.39
N ASN A 239 12.99 -9.86 -1.87
CA ASN A 239 13.38 -9.91 -3.28
C ASN A 239 13.07 -11.25 -3.95
N GLU A 240 12.87 -12.31 -3.20
CA GLU A 240 12.59 -13.62 -3.76
C GLU A 240 11.23 -13.65 -4.47
N GLY A 241 11.25 -13.99 -5.75
CA GLY A 241 10.06 -14.08 -6.59
C GLY A 241 9.49 -12.74 -7.10
N LYS A 242 10.09 -11.60 -6.76
CA LYS A 242 9.61 -10.27 -7.21
C LYS A 242 10.57 -9.67 -8.24
N ARG A 243 10.14 -9.55 -9.49
CA ARG A 243 10.89 -8.84 -10.56
C ARG A 243 11.20 -7.36 -10.23
N GLN A 244 10.46 -6.75 -9.31
CA GLN A 244 10.76 -5.40 -8.81
C GLN A 244 12.04 -5.34 -7.99
N ALA A 245 12.42 -6.44 -7.38
CA ALA A 245 13.61 -6.53 -6.56
C ALA A 245 14.91 -6.44 -7.37
N ASP A 246 14.92 -6.83 -8.63
CA ASP A 246 16.10 -6.73 -9.50
C ASP A 246 16.56 -5.26 -9.67
N THR A 247 15.66 -4.31 -9.51
CA THR A 247 16.01 -2.87 -9.53
C THR A 247 16.63 -2.40 -8.22
N PHE A 248 16.45 -3.12 -7.10
CA PHE A 248 17.12 -2.82 -5.81
C PHE A 248 18.56 -3.30 -5.75
N LEU A 249 18.92 -4.32 -6.51
CA LEU A 249 20.27 -4.89 -6.50
C LEU A 249 21.38 -3.89 -6.86
N LEU A 250 21.02 -2.78 -7.48
CA LEU A 250 21.94 -1.68 -7.77
C LEU A 250 22.01 -0.62 -6.64
N ALA A 251 21.14 -0.69 -5.64
CA ALA A 251 21.22 0.12 -4.44
C ALA A 251 22.08 -0.65 -3.40
N LYS A 252 22.89 0.07 -2.63
CA LYS A 252 23.78 -0.49 -1.59
C LYS A 252 23.06 -1.20 -0.43
N SER A 253 21.72 -1.30 -0.44
CA SER A 253 20.92 -1.95 0.58
C SER A 253 20.69 -3.42 0.22
N LYS A 254 21.28 -4.32 1.00
CA LYS A 254 20.97 -5.75 0.93
C LYS A 254 19.56 -5.98 1.47
N PRO A 255 18.72 -6.79 0.79
CA PRO A 255 17.42 -7.18 1.35
C PRO A 255 17.66 -7.93 2.67
N MET A 256 16.88 -7.61 3.68
CA MET A 256 16.87 -8.36 4.93
C MET A 256 15.88 -9.51 4.83
N ILE A 257 16.13 -10.54 5.66
CA ILE A 257 15.22 -11.67 5.79
C ILE A 257 13.89 -11.17 6.34
N GLU A 258 12.81 -11.66 5.77
CA GLU A 258 11.46 -11.54 6.31
C GLU A 258 11.16 -12.77 7.18
N TYR A 259 10.38 -12.59 8.22
CA TYR A 259 9.96 -13.63 9.13
C TYR A 259 8.45 -13.74 9.17
N ASP A 260 7.94 -14.96 9.23
CA ASP A 260 6.56 -15.25 9.63
C ASP A 260 6.56 -15.59 11.12
N ILE A 261 6.05 -14.68 11.93
CA ILE A 261 5.94 -14.83 13.37
C ILE A 261 4.52 -15.32 13.68
N TRP A 262 4.44 -16.51 14.22
CA TRP A 262 3.21 -17.16 14.64
C TRP A 262 2.98 -16.92 16.13
N ALA A 263 1.78 -16.52 16.49
CA ALA A 263 1.38 -16.35 17.86
C ALA A 263 -0.03 -16.88 18.08
N MET A 264 -0.34 -17.19 19.32
CA MET A 264 -1.69 -17.55 19.79
C MET A 264 -2.08 -16.62 20.92
N ARG A 265 -3.36 -16.45 21.09
CA ARG A 265 -3.90 -15.76 22.25
C ARG A 265 -3.43 -16.47 23.53
N ALA A 266 -2.87 -15.71 24.49
CA ALA A 266 -2.29 -16.23 25.74
C ALA A 266 -3.39 -16.45 26.80
#